data_acaad704aee291906f218704eb63b5c2
#
_entry.id   acaad704aee291906f218704eb63b5c2
#
_cell.length_a   1.000
_cell.length_b   1.000
_cell.length_c   1.000
_cell.angle_alpha   90.00
_cell.angle_beta   90.00
_cell.angle_gamma   90.00
#
_symmetry.space_group_name_H-M   'P 1'
#
loop_
_entity.id
_entity.type
_entity.pdbx_description
1 polymer ?
#
loop_
_entity_poly.entity_id
_entity_poly.type
_entity_poly.pdbx_seq_one_letter_code
_entity_poly.pdbx_strand_id
1 'polypeptide(L)'
;MEVITALHGFLGLPSDWDFLRMDVIAPDLRDIPREGDTLLGYSLGGRLALHALLDGARYRNAVIVSAGLGVEEDRDARLAQDEHWAERFEHGEWYTLMRDWNAQPIFGGHAMPRHESDFDRRELARQLREWSPALLPPVAARLHEIEIPVLWIAGSRDAKYVAEARRAVELLPNAELWIAEGAAHRVPWEQPEAFAARLREFIASRKPSTSNDAP
;
A
#
# COMPACT_ATOMS: atom_id res chain seq x y z
N MET A 1 -8.83 19.24 -10.97
CA MET A 1 -9.07 18.45 -9.74
C MET A 1 -7.90 17.50 -9.62
N GLU A 2 -7.45 17.16 -8.44
CA GLU A 2 -6.32 16.25 -8.26
C GLU A 2 -6.83 14.81 -8.26
N VAL A 3 -6.22 13.97 -9.09
CA VAL A 3 -6.61 12.57 -9.26
C VAL A 3 -5.67 11.67 -8.47
N ILE A 4 -6.23 10.76 -7.69
CA ILE A 4 -5.48 9.76 -6.93
C ILE A 4 -5.46 8.45 -7.70
N THR A 5 -4.27 7.97 -8.07
CA THR A 5 -4.09 6.59 -8.52
C THR A 5 -3.90 5.71 -7.29
N ALA A 6 -4.88 4.88 -6.94
CA ALA A 6 -4.90 4.11 -5.70
C ALA A 6 -4.69 2.62 -5.96
N LEU A 7 -3.60 2.08 -5.43
CA LEU A 7 -3.22 0.68 -5.53
C LEU A 7 -3.61 -0.06 -4.26
N HIS A 8 -4.52 -1.01 -4.38
CA HIS A 8 -4.98 -1.82 -3.26
C HIS A 8 -3.92 -2.84 -2.79
N GLY A 9 -4.09 -3.40 -1.61
CA GLY A 9 -3.31 -4.52 -1.11
C GLY A 9 -3.76 -5.85 -1.70
N PHE A 10 -3.13 -6.93 -1.26
CA PHE A 10 -3.60 -8.28 -1.58
C PHE A 10 -5.05 -8.46 -1.10
N LEU A 11 -5.90 -9.13 -1.89
CA LEU A 11 -7.36 -9.22 -1.69
C LEU A 11 -8.09 -7.86 -1.69
N GLY A 12 -7.50 -6.81 -2.24
CA GLY A 12 -8.16 -5.52 -2.39
C GLY A 12 -9.04 -5.47 -3.63
N LEU A 13 -10.01 -4.58 -3.57
CA LEU A 13 -10.92 -4.26 -4.66
C LEU A 13 -10.85 -2.76 -4.97
N PRO A 14 -11.10 -2.33 -6.23
CA PRO A 14 -11.18 -0.90 -6.55
C PRO A 14 -12.15 -0.13 -5.65
N SER A 15 -13.30 -0.73 -5.32
CA SER A 15 -14.32 -0.15 -4.44
C SER A 15 -13.87 0.05 -2.99
N ASP A 16 -12.77 -0.54 -2.57
CA ASP A 16 -12.23 -0.32 -1.22
C ASP A 16 -11.88 1.15 -0.96
N TRP A 17 -11.71 1.96 -2.01
CA TRP A 17 -11.36 3.38 -1.92
C TRP A 17 -12.56 4.35 -2.01
N ASP A 18 -13.79 3.85 -2.20
CA ASP A 18 -15.00 4.69 -2.38
C ASP A 18 -15.27 5.61 -1.19
N PHE A 19 -14.86 5.19 0.03
CA PHE A 19 -15.01 5.99 1.24
C PHE A 19 -14.25 7.32 1.20
N LEU A 20 -13.22 7.46 0.37
CA LEU A 20 -12.43 8.69 0.26
C LEU A 20 -13.25 9.87 -0.28
N ARG A 21 -14.26 9.60 -1.10
CA ARG A 21 -15.11 10.61 -1.76
C ARG A 21 -14.27 11.68 -2.48
N MET A 22 -13.24 11.22 -3.18
CA MET A 22 -12.29 12.00 -3.98
C MET A 22 -12.24 11.40 -5.39
N ASP A 23 -11.58 12.08 -6.32
CA ASP A 23 -11.35 11.53 -7.66
C ASP A 23 -10.27 10.44 -7.56
N VAL A 24 -10.69 9.19 -7.59
CA VAL A 24 -9.82 8.02 -7.46
C VAL A 24 -9.91 7.16 -8.71
N ILE A 25 -8.76 6.80 -9.24
CA ILE A 25 -8.59 5.72 -10.23
C ILE A 25 -7.92 4.57 -9.49
N ALA A 26 -8.55 3.40 -9.46
CA ALA A 26 -7.99 2.19 -8.90
C ALA A 26 -7.71 1.17 -10.02
N PRO A 27 -6.52 1.22 -10.63
CA PRO A 27 -6.16 0.35 -11.74
C PRO A 27 -5.91 -1.08 -11.27
N ASP A 28 -5.88 -2.02 -12.22
CA ASP A 28 -5.28 -3.33 -11.98
C ASP A 28 -3.81 -3.15 -11.56
N LEU A 29 -3.36 -3.92 -10.57
CA LEU A 29 -1.98 -3.83 -10.07
C LEU A 29 -0.92 -4.21 -11.12
N ARG A 30 -1.32 -4.84 -12.23
CA ARG A 30 -0.45 -5.15 -13.38
C ARG A 30 -0.34 -4.00 -14.37
N ASP A 31 -1.24 -3.02 -14.30
CA ASP A 31 -1.29 -1.90 -15.24
C ASP A 31 -1.28 -0.55 -14.51
N ILE A 32 -0.22 -0.33 -13.73
CA ILE A 32 -0.03 0.90 -12.96
C ILE A 32 0.29 2.04 -13.93
N PRO A 33 -0.51 3.14 -13.96
CA PRO A 33 -0.21 4.30 -14.79
C PRO A 33 1.19 4.85 -14.51
N ARG A 34 1.88 5.25 -15.58
CA ARG A 34 3.27 5.75 -15.48
C ARG A 34 3.36 7.21 -15.05
N GLU A 35 2.24 7.92 -14.97
CA GLU A 35 2.18 9.32 -14.55
C GLU A 35 0.84 9.69 -13.93
N GLY A 36 0.82 10.69 -13.06
CA GLY A 36 -0.38 11.14 -12.38
C GLY A 36 -0.11 12.23 -11.34
N ASP A 37 -1.16 12.61 -10.61
CA ASP A 37 -1.01 13.60 -9.54
C ASP A 37 -0.53 12.91 -8.25
N THR A 38 -1.34 12.05 -7.64
CA THR A 38 -1.00 11.35 -6.38
C THR A 38 -1.01 9.84 -6.59
N LEU A 39 0.08 9.16 -6.22
CA LEU A 39 0.15 7.70 -6.16
C LEU A 39 -0.07 7.24 -4.72
N LEU A 40 -1.21 6.61 -4.47
CA LEU A 40 -1.55 6.00 -3.17
C LEU A 40 -1.36 4.49 -3.26
N GLY A 41 -0.60 3.90 -2.37
CA GLY A 41 -0.43 2.44 -2.33
C GLY A 41 -0.55 1.88 -0.92
N TYR A 42 -1.36 0.83 -0.76
CA TYR A 42 -1.53 0.12 0.50
C TYR A 42 -0.90 -1.28 0.44
N SER A 43 -0.08 -1.63 1.43
CA SER A 43 0.51 -2.96 1.62
C SER A 43 1.23 -3.46 0.35
N LEU A 44 0.74 -4.49 -0.34
CA LEU A 44 1.25 -4.92 -1.64
C LEU A 44 1.26 -3.76 -2.65
N GLY A 45 0.14 -3.04 -2.78
CA GLY A 45 0.05 -1.88 -3.66
C GLY A 45 1.04 -0.78 -3.30
N GLY A 46 1.34 -0.58 -2.01
CA GLY A 46 2.39 0.36 -1.56
C GLY A 46 3.79 -0.05 -2.02
N ARG A 47 4.09 -1.34 -1.97
CA ARG A 47 5.35 -1.87 -2.48
C ARG A 47 5.46 -1.74 -3.99
N LEU A 48 4.39 -2.06 -4.72
CA LEU A 48 4.35 -1.89 -6.17
C LEU A 48 4.45 -0.41 -6.57
N ALA A 49 3.86 0.51 -5.78
CA ALA A 49 4.01 1.95 -5.98
C ALA A 49 5.47 2.39 -5.86
N LEU A 50 6.20 1.91 -4.86
CA LEU A 50 7.63 2.19 -4.70
C LEU A 50 8.44 1.69 -5.90
N HIS A 51 8.19 0.46 -6.36
CA HIS A 51 8.84 -0.07 -7.55
C HIS A 51 8.51 0.76 -8.80
N ALA A 52 7.24 1.13 -9.00
CA ALA A 52 6.84 1.96 -10.14
C ALA A 52 7.58 3.31 -10.15
N LEU A 53 7.72 3.98 -9.00
CA LEU A 53 8.46 5.24 -8.87
C LEU A 53 9.95 5.04 -9.17
N LEU A 54 10.58 4.00 -8.63
CA LEU A 54 11.98 3.66 -8.86
C LEU A 54 12.26 3.23 -10.31
N ASP A 55 11.25 2.75 -11.02
CA ASP A 55 11.29 2.41 -12.44
C ASP A 55 10.89 3.59 -13.35
N GLY A 56 10.82 4.80 -12.78
CA GLY A 56 10.64 6.05 -13.51
C GLY A 56 9.20 6.47 -13.77
N ALA A 57 8.21 5.95 -13.01
CA ALA A 57 6.87 6.53 -13.01
C ALA A 57 6.91 7.96 -12.40
N ARG A 58 6.13 8.86 -12.97
CA ARG A 58 6.14 10.28 -12.63
C ARG A 58 4.84 10.71 -11.97
N TYR A 59 4.92 10.95 -10.68
CA TYR A 59 3.83 11.48 -9.87
C TYR A 59 4.28 12.75 -9.16
N ARG A 60 3.35 13.62 -8.79
CA ARG A 60 3.65 14.84 -8.03
C ARG A 60 3.97 14.54 -6.58
N ASN A 61 3.30 13.54 -6.00
CA ASN A 61 3.51 13.08 -4.65
C ASN A 61 3.06 11.62 -4.49
N ALA A 62 3.45 10.97 -3.41
CA ALA A 62 3.03 9.61 -3.12
C ALA A 62 2.57 9.45 -1.66
N VAL A 63 1.66 8.50 -1.44
CA VAL A 63 1.19 8.09 -0.12
C VAL A 63 1.38 6.58 0.00
N ILE A 64 2.22 6.15 0.93
CA ILE A 64 2.57 4.75 1.14
C ILE A 64 2.02 4.30 2.49
N VAL A 65 1.15 3.30 2.48
CA VAL A 65 0.43 2.84 3.67
C VAL A 65 0.79 1.40 3.98
N SER A 66 1.30 1.17 5.18
CA SER A 66 1.60 -0.18 5.72
C SER A 66 2.38 -1.06 4.72
N ALA A 67 3.37 -0.48 4.03
CA ALA A 67 4.21 -1.20 3.07
C ALA A 67 5.58 -1.52 3.67
N GLY A 68 6.16 -2.66 3.25
CA GLY A 68 7.52 -3.05 3.62
C GLY A 68 8.54 -2.71 2.54
N LEU A 69 9.80 -2.64 2.94
CA LEU A 69 10.93 -2.30 2.06
C LEU A 69 11.51 -3.50 1.30
N GLY A 70 10.93 -4.68 1.49
CA GLY A 70 11.41 -5.95 0.93
C GLY A 70 11.93 -6.88 2.00
N VAL A 71 12.45 -8.03 1.59
CA VAL A 71 13.03 -9.04 2.48
C VAL A 71 14.50 -9.21 2.13
N GLU A 72 15.37 -8.88 3.07
CA GLU A 72 16.83 -9.01 2.94
C GLU A 72 17.32 -10.34 3.50
N GLU A 73 16.70 -10.81 4.59
CA GLU A 73 17.01 -12.04 5.30
C GLU A 73 15.81 -13.01 5.25
N ASP A 74 16.04 -14.28 5.52
CA ASP A 74 14.99 -15.34 5.59
C ASP A 74 14.09 -15.42 4.32
N ARG A 75 14.69 -15.19 3.15
CA ARG A 75 13.96 -15.19 1.87
C ARG A 75 13.25 -16.52 1.60
N ASP A 76 13.91 -17.63 1.90
CA ASP A 76 13.35 -18.98 1.67
C ASP A 76 12.13 -19.23 2.56
N ALA A 77 12.20 -18.84 3.84
CA ALA A 77 11.06 -18.93 4.76
C ALA A 77 9.88 -18.07 4.28
N ARG A 78 10.17 -16.88 3.77
CA ARG A 78 9.12 -16.03 3.20
C ARG A 78 8.51 -16.61 1.93
N LEU A 79 9.30 -17.17 1.03
CA LEU A 79 8.82 -17.85 -0.17
C LEU A 79 7.93 -19.05 0.18
N ALA A 80 8.35 -19.87 1.15
CA ALA A 80 7.54 -20.98 1.61
C ALA A 80 6.20 -20.54 2.23
N GLN A 81 6.20 -19.43 2.96
CA GLN A 81 4.97 -18.85 3.50
C GLN A 81 4.03 -18.35 2.41
N ASP A 82 4.56 -17.62 1.41
CA ASP A 82 3.75 -17.10 0.31
C ASP A 82 3.21 -18.24 -0.56
N GLU A 83 4.00 -19.30 -0.82
CA GLU A 83 3.53 -20.51 -1.52
C GLU A 83 2.43 -21.24 -0.74
N HIS A 84 2.59 -21.40 0.58
CA HIS A 84 1.55 -21.99 1.42
C HIS A 84 0.22 -21.24 1.31
N TRP A 85 0.25 -19.90 1.32
CA TRP A 85 -0.95 -19.11 1.13
C TRP A 85 -1.47 -19.21 -0.31
N ALA A 86 -0.60 -19.20 -1.31
CA ALA A 86 -0.97 -19.34 -2.73
C ALA A 86 -1.74 -20.63 -2.99
N GLU A 87 -1.25 -21.78 -2.50
CA GLU A 87 -1.95 -23.07 -2.60
C GLU A 87 -3.32 -23.03 -1.92
N ARG A 88 -3.41 -22.39 -0.75
CA ARG A 88 -4.69 -22.24 -0.04
C ARG A 88 -5.67 -21.36 -0.80
N PHE A 89 -5.21 -20.26 -1.42
CA PHE A 89 -6.05 -19.43 -2.28
C PHE A 89 -6.52 -20.18 -3.52
N GLU A 90 -5.66 -20.99 -4.11
CA GLU A 90 -5.98 -21.74 -5.33
C GLU A 90 -6.97 -22.89 -5.07
N HIS A 91 -6.82 -23.62 -3.95
CA HIS A 91 -7.50 -24.90 -3.73
C HIS A 91 -8.30 -24.99 -2.43
N GLY A 92 -8.08 -24.10 -1.46
CA GLY A 92 -8.69 -24.18 -0.13
C GLY A 92 -10.20 -23.83 -0.12
N GLU A 93 -10.89 -24.21 0.95
CA GLU A 93 -12.26 -23.81 1.19
C GLU A 93 -12.30 -22.32 1.58
N TRP A 94 -13.09 -21.50 0.86
CA TRP A 94 -13.02 -20.04 0.93
C TRP A 94 -13.34 -19.45 2.32
N TYR A 95 -14.36 -19.95 2.97
CA TYR A 95 -14.74 -19.43 4.29
C TYR A 95 -13.63 -19.65 5.33
N THR A 96 -13.08 -20.85 5.38
CA THR A 96 -11.96 -21.19 6.26
C THR A 96 -10.72 -20.37 5.92
N LEU A 97 -10.43 -20.24 4.64
CA LEU A 97 -9.31 -19.43 4.14
C LEU A 97 -9.43 -17.97 4.60
N MET A 98 -10.60 -17.36 4.43
CA MET A 98 -10.83 -15.96 4.81
C MET A 98 -10.78 -15.76 6.33
N ARG A 99 -11.31 -16.70 7.11
CA ARG A 99 -11.17 -16.70 8.57
C ARG A 99 -9.70 -16.68 8.98
N ASP A 100 -8.90 -17.59 8.43
CA ASP A 100 -7.50 -17.75 8.80
C ASP A 100 -6.64 -16.58 8.29
N TRP A 101 -6.94 -16.08 7.08
CA TRP A 101 -6.29 -14.88 6.55
C TRP A 101 -6.52 -13.67 7.44
N ASN A 102 -7.77 -13.43 7.83
CA ASN A 102 -8.11 -12.28 8.69
C ASN A 102 -7.65 -12.44 10.15
N ALA A 103 -7.37 -13.67 10.60
CA ALA A 103 -6.84 -13.93 11.94
C ALA A 103 -5.35 -13.65 12.08
N GLN A 104 -4.64 -13.28 11.01
CA GLN A 104 -3.23 -12.95 11.10
C GLN A 104 -2.99 -11.77 12.05
N PRO A 105 -1.98 -11.84 12.93
CA PRO A 105 -1.73 -10.83 13.97
C PRO A 105 -1.60 -9.40 13.46
N ILE A 106 -1.05 -9.22 12.24
CA ILE A 106 -0.88 -7.90 11.63
C ILE A 106 -2.18 -7.12 11.48
N PHE A 107 -3.32 -7.80 11.31
CA PHE A 107 -4.61 -7.15 11.14
C PHE A 107 -5.26 -6.70 12.45
N GLY A 108 -4.67 -7.02 13.60
CA GLY A 108 -5.13 -6.56 14.90
C GLY A 108 -6.60 -6.86 15.24
N GLY A 109 -7.17 -7.89 14.61
CA GLY A 109 -8.58 -8.28 14.74
C GLY A 109 -9.54 -7.54 13.79
N HIS A 110 -9.07 -6.60 12.97
CA HIS A 110 -9.91 -5.96 11.95
C HIS A 110 -10.06 -6.90 10.75
N ALA A 111 -11.24 -7.49 10.59
CA ALA A 111 -11.55 -8.37 9.46
C ALA A 111 -12.14 -7.58 8.29
N MET A 112 -11.71 -7.91 7.07
CA MET A 112 -12.36 -7.43 5.84
C MET A 112 -13.02 -8.63 5.15
N PRO A 113 -14.35 -8.71 5.15
CA PRO A 113 -15.06 -9.79 4.46
C PRO A 113 -14.86 -9.66 2.95
N ARG A 114 -14.68 -10.82 2.29
CA ARG A 114 -14.52 -10.93 0.83
C ARG A 114 -15.37 -12.08 0.32
N HIS A 115 -16.03 -11.87 -0.80
CA HIS A 115 -16.78 -12.92 -1.47
C HIS A 115 -15.88 -13.59 -2.51
N GLU A 116 -15.96 -14.92 -2.61
CA GLU A 116 -15.16 -15.67 -3.58
C GLU A 116 -15.40 -15.22 -5.01
N SER A 117 -16.68 -14.87 -5.31
CA SER A 117 -17.10 -14.37 -6.63
C SER A 117 -16.42 -13.09 -7.10
N ASP A 118 -15.78 -12.35 -6.19
CA ASP A 118 -15.12 -11.08 -6.51
C ASP A 118 -13.69 -11.29 -7.05
N PHE A 119 -13.20 -12.55 -7.04
CA PHE A 119 -11.80 -12.84 -7.33
C PHE A 119 -11.61 -14.02 -8.28
N ASP A 120 -10.58 -13.92 -9.12
CA ASP A 120 -9.97 -15.10 -9.75
C ASP A 120 -8.95 -15.69 -8.76
N ARG A 121 -9.23 -16.89 -8.26
CA ARG A 121 -8.41 -17.58 -7.26
C ARG A 121 -7.01 -17.90 -7.77
N ARG A 122 -6.88 -18.22 -9.07
CA ARG A 122 -5.57 -18.47 -9.69
C ARG A 122 -4.76 -17.19 -9.78
N GLU A 123 -5.44 -16.07 -10.06
CA GLU A 123 -4.78 -14.76 -10.04
C GLU A 123 -4.28 -14.41 -8.64
N LEU A 124 -5.08 -14.64 -7.59
CA LEU A 124 -4.64 -14.41 -6.21
C LEU A 124 -3.41 -15.25 -5.86
N ALA A 125 -3.41 -16.54 -6.21
CA ALA A 125 -2.26 -17.42 -5.99
C ALA A 125 -1.02 -16.92 -6.76
N ARG A 126 -1.21 -16.49 -8.01
CA ARG A 126 -0.15 -15.94 -8.85
C ARG A 126 0.44 -14.66 -8.26
N GLN A 127 -0.38 -13.76 -7.73
CA GLN A 127 0.08 -12.52 -7.06
C GLN A 127 0.98 -12.82 -5.87
N LEU A 128 0.63 -13.80 -5.03
CA LEU A 128 1.46 -14.22 -3.90
C LEU A 128 2.82 -14.79 -4.34
N ARG A 129 2.83 -15.57 -5.42
CA ARG A 129 4.05 -16.15 -5.98
C ARG A 129 4.93 -15.09 -6.65
N GLU A 130 4.38 -14.30 -7.58
CA GLU A 130 5.15 -13.35 -8.39
C GLU A 130 5.56 -12.10 -7.63
N TRP A 131 4.70 -11.59 -6.74
CA TRP A 131 4.92 -10.37 -5.97
C TRP A 131 5.32 -10.62 -4.52
N SER A 132 5.85 -11.81 -4.24
CA SER A 132 6.47 -12.08 -2.95
C SER A 132 7.52 -11.01 -2.62
N PRO A 133 7.53 -10.45 -1.38
CA PRO A 133 8.61 -9.54 -0.97
C PRO A 133 9.99 -10.19 -1.01
N ALA A 134 10.07 -11.52 -1.08
CA ALA A 134 11.32 -12.23 -1.24
C ALA A 134 11.80 -12.32 -2.70
N LEU A 135 10.92 -12.12 -3.69
CA LEU A 135 11.30 -12.09 -5.11
C LEU A 135 11.53 -10.68 -5.62
N LEU A 136 10.69 -9.72 -5.23
CA LEU A 136 10.92 -8.33 -5.59
C LEU A 136 12.19 -7.82 -4.90
N PRO A 137 13.05 -7.07 -5.62
CA PRO A 137 14.24 -6.49 -5.02
C PRO A 137 13.90 -5.60 -3.80
N PRO A 138 14.68 -5.66 -2.70
CA PRO A 138 14.53 -4.70 -1.62
C PRO A 138 14.73 -3.26 -2.12
N VAL A 139 13.86 -2.34 -1.71
CA VAL A 139 13.88 -0.95 -2.20
C VAL A 139 14.67 0.00 -1.32
N ALA A 140 15.06 -0.41 -0.11
CA ALA A 140 15.68 0.46 0.88
C ALA A 140 16.89 1.23 0.34
N ALA A 141 17.80 0.57 -0.36
CA ALA A 141 19.00 1.18 -0.91
C ALA A 141 18.75 2.25 -1.99
N ARG A 142 17.56 2.24 -2.59
CA ARG A 142 17.17 3.12 -3.67
C ARG A 142 16.15 4.19 -3.29
N LEU A 143 15.63 4.19 -2.06
CA LEU A 143 14.61 5.17 -1.65
C LEU A 143 15.06 6.63 -1.80
N HIS A 144 16.36 6.89 -1.71
CA HIS A 144 16.92 8.22 -1.92
C HIS A 144 16.75 8.76 -3.37
N GLU A 145 16.41 7.90 -4.34
CA GLU A 145 16.11 8.27 -5.72
C GLU A 145 14.70 8.86 -5.87
N ILE A 146 13.80 8.65 -4.88
CA ILE A 146 12.43 9.16 -4.89
C ILE A 146 12.43 10.56 -4.28
N GLU A 147 12.54 11.58 -5.13
CA GLU A 147 12.65 12.98 -4.71
C GLU A 147 11.30 13.67 -4.47
N ILE A 148 10.21 13.10 -4.98
CA ILE A 148 8.87 13.64 -4.78
C ILE A 148 8.45 13.57 -3.30
N PRO A 149 7.53 14.45 -2.84
CA PRO A 149 6.99 14.34 -1.50
C PRO A 149 6.30 13.00 -1.25
N VAL A 150 6.63 12.36 -0.13
CA VAL A 150 6.04 11.06 0.28
C VAL A 150 5.42 11.20 1.67
N LEU A 151 4.15 10.84 1.81
CA LEU A 151 3.53 10.59 3.11
C LEU A 151 3.58 9.09 3.38
N TRP A 152 4.32 8.68 4.42
CA TRP A 152 4.33 7.30 4.86
C TRP A 152 3.41 7.11 6.07
N ILE A 153 2.56 6.08 6.03
CA ILE A 153 1.54 5.81 7.04
C ILE A 153 1.70 4.39 7.57
N ALA A 154 1.64 4.22 8.89
CA ALA A 154 1.55 2.91 9.53
C ALA A 154 0.64 2.99 10.77
N GLY A 155 -0.01 1.89 11.11
CA GLY A 155 -0.80 1.81 12.34
C GLY A 155 0.07 1.49 13.55
N SER A 156 -0.17 2.14 14.71
CA SER A 156 0.67 2.00 15.91
C SER A 156 0.68 0.58 16.49
N ARG A 157 -0.35 -0.23 16.19
CA ARG A 157 -0.45 -1.63 16.60
C ARG A 157 0.23 -2.63 15.66
N ASP A 158 0.77 -2.16 14.53
CA ASP A 158 1.55 -2.96 13.58
C ASP A 158 3.04 -2.65 13.72
N ALA A 159 3.66 -3.18 14.78
CA ALA A 159 5.04 -2.87 15.16
C ALA A 159 6.05 -3.09 14.02
N LYS A 160 5.85 -4.14 13.20
CA LYS A 160 6.70 -4.42 12.04
C LYS A 160 6.69 -3.25 11.05
N TYR A 161 5.50 -2.83 10.62
CA TYR A 161 5.38 -1.78 9.61
C TYR A 161 5.61 -0.38 10.17
N VAL A 162 5.50 -0.17 11.47
CA VAL A 162 6.01 1.04 12.13
C VAL A 162 7.54 1.12 12.02
N ALA A 163 8.25 0.01 12.25
CA ALA A 163 9.72 -0.02 12.09
C ALA A 163 10.12 0.23 10.62
N GLU A 164 9.46 -0.42 9.67
CA GLU A 164 9.67 -0.19 8.24
C GLU A 164 9.40 1.27 7.84
N ALA A 165 8.30 1.86 8.33
CA ALA A 165 7.94 3.24 8.05
C ALA A 165 8.99 4.24 8.58
N ARG A 166 9.50 4.03 9.80
CA ARG A 166 10.56 4.86 10.38
C ARG A 166 11.84 4.78 9.56
N ARG A 167 12.26 3.56 9.19
CA ARG A 167 13.43 3.34 8.33
C ARG A 167 13.25 4.01 6.96
N ALA A 168 12.06 3.91 6.38
CA ALA A 168 11.78 4.49 5.07
C ALA A 168 11.91 6.01 5.05
N VAL A 169 11.34 6.71 6.03
CA VAL A 169 11.38 8.19 6.06
C VAL A 169 12.78 8.74 6.36
N GLU A 170 13.65 7.95 6.98
CA GLU A 170 15.06 8.31 7.13
C GLU A 170 15.86 8.22 5.83
N LEU A 171 15.41 7.37 4.88
CA LEU A 171 16.06 7.13 3.59
C LEU A 171 15.49 8.00 2.45
N LEU A 172 14.27 8.49 2.61
CA LEU A 172 13.59 9.34 1.63
C LEU A 172 14.00 10.81 1.82
N PRO A 173 14.36 11.56 0.77
CA PRO A 173 14.78 12.95 0.89
C PRO A 173 13.66 13.91 1.27
N ASN A 174 12.40 13.57 0.97
CA ASN A 174 11.23 14.43 1.18
C ASN A 174 10.05 13.61 1.69
N ALA A 175 10.09 13.21 2.97
CA ALA A 175 9.06 12.35 3.55
C ALA A 175 8.46 12.90 4.83
N GLU A 176 7.17 12.62 5.02
CA GLU A 176 6.44 12.80 6.26
C GLU A 176 5.99 11.43 6.78
N LEU A 177 6.05 11.25 8.11
CA LEU A 177 5.56 10.05 8.77
C LEU A 177 4.28 10.35 9.55
N TRP A 178 3.25 9.52 9.34
CA TRP A 178 2.09 9.49 10.22
C TRP A 178 1.88 8.09 10.80
N ILE A 179 2.00 7.99 12.12
CA ILE A 179 1.63 6.78 12.85
C ILE A 179 0.19 6.94 13.33
N ALA A 180 -0.72 6.19 12.75
CA ALA A 180 -2.15 6.20 13.09
C ALA A 180 -2.35 5.47 14.43
N GLU A 181 -2.57 6.24 15.51
CA GLU A 181 -2.68 5.70 16.85
C GLU A 181 -3.90 4.77 17.00
N GLY A 182 -3.68 3.58 17.57
CA GLY A 182 -4.73 2.57 17.77
C GLY A 182 -5.08 1.73 16.54
N ALA A 183 -4.61 2.09 15.33
CA ALA A 183 -4.80 1.27 14.14
C ALA A 183 -3.73 0.17 14.02
N ALA A 184 -4.08 -0.94 13.35
CA ALA A 184 -3.18 -2.00 12.93
C ALA A 184 -2.81 -1.82 11.45
N HIS A 185 -2.71 -2.90 10.69
CA HIS A 185 -2.25 -2.88 9.29
C HIS A 185 -3.21 -2.17 8.33
N ARG A 186 -4.51 -2.22 8.61
CA ARG A 186 -5.59 -1.74 7.73
C ARG A 186 -6.01 -0.31 8.05
N VAL A 187 -5.05 0.60 8.25
CA VAL A 187 -5.28 2.00 8.65
C VAL A 187 -6.41 2.68 7.87
N PRO A 188 -6.50 2.58 6.52
CA PRO A 188 -7.57 3.26 5.77
C PRO A 188 -8.99 2.85 6.16
N TRP A 189 -9.17 1.60 6.58
CA TRP A 189 -10.49 1.04 6.92
C TRP A 189 -10.72 0.95 8.44
N GLU A 190 -9.66 0.96 9.23
CA GLU A 190 -9.76 1.06 10.70
C GLU A 190 -10.05 2.49 11.16
N GLN A 191 -9.58 3.49 10.43
CA GLN A 191 -9.75 4.91 10.74
C GLN A 191 -10.06 5.75 9.49
N PRO A 192 -11.16 5.48 8.78
CA PRO A 192 -11.42 6.05 7.46
C PRO A 192 -11.50 7.58 7.44
N GLU A 193 -12.10 8.20 8.45
CA GLU A 193 -12.23 9.65 8.55
C GLU A 193 -10.87 10.32 8.80
N ALA A 194 -10.08 9.80 9.74
CA ALA A 194 -8.75 10.33 10.06
C ALA A 194 -7.80 10.14 8.88
N PHE A 195 -7.86 8.98 8.21
CA PHE A 195 -7.07 8.69 7.01
C PHE A 195 -7.42 9.66 5.88
N ALA A 196 -8.71 9.82 5.57
CA ALA A 196 -9.14 10.72 4.52
C ALA A 196 -8.80 12.19 4.83
N ALA A 197 -8.88 12.62 6.08
CA ALA A 197 -8.48 13.97 6.51
C ALA A 197 -6.97 14.17 6.30
N ARG A 198 -6.14 13.24 6.76
CA ARG A 198 -4.67 13.33 6.63
C ARG A 198 -4.22 13.31 5.18
N LEU A 199 -4.86 12.48 4.34
CA LEU A 199 -4.61 12.43 2.91
C LEU A 199 -4.91 13.79 2.24
N ARG A 200 -6.07 14.39 2.52
CA ARG A 200 -6.44 15.71 1.97
C ARG A 200 -5.48 16.81 2.43
N GLU A 201 -5.10 16.81 3.69
CA GLU A 201 -4.13 17.77 4.24
C GLU A 201 -2.78 17.68 3.51
N PHE A 202 -2.25 16.46 3.34
CA PHE A 202 -1.00 16.24 2.64
C PHE A 202 -1.07 16.72 1.19
N ILE A 203 -2.11 16.35 0.46
CA ILE A 203 -2.31 16.77 -0.92
C ILE A 203 -2.44 18.29 -1.03
N ALA A 204 -3.22 18.93 -0.14
CA ALA A 204 -3.44 20.38 -0.18
C ALA A 204 -2.15 21.16 0.09
N SER A 205 -1.28 20.67 0.98
CA SER A 205 0.01 21.32 1.30
C SER A 205 1.03 21.26 0.14
N ARG A 206 0.78 20.44 -0.89
CA ARG A 206 1.67 20.23 -2.05
C ARG A 206 1.18 20.92 -3.33
N LYS A 207 0.05 21.62 -3.27
CA LYS A 207 -0.38 22.45 -4.40
C LYS A 207 0.59 23.62 -4.57
N PRO A 208 1.05 23.91 -5.81
CA PRO A 208 1.79 25.13 -6.04
C PRO A 208 0.94 26.33 -5.58
N SER A 209 1.54 27.24 -4.82
CA SER A 209 0.88 28.49 -4.46
C SER A 209 0.52 29.19 -5.77
N THR A 210 -0.77 29.33 -6.05
CA THR A 210 -1.23 30.26 -7.08
C THR A 210 -1.00 31.67 -6.53
N SER A 211 0.23 32.17 -6.65
CA SER A 211 0.50 33.58 -6.45
C SER A 211 -0.17 34.34 -7.62
N ASN A 212 -1.39 34.75 -7.40
CA ASN A 212 -2.07 35.72 -8.21
C ASN A 212 -1.61 37.10 -7.73
N ASP A 213 -0.34 37.41 -7.97
CA ASP A 213 0.21 38.76 -7.90
C ASP A 213 0.70 39.12 -9.30
N ALA A 214 -0.22 39.56 -10.11
CA ALA A 214 0.10 40.43 -11.26
C ALA A 214 -0.27 41.85 -10.86
N PRO A 215 0.67 42.83 -11.04
CA PRO A 215 0.44 44.25 -10.74
C PRO A 215 -0.60 44.89 -11.67
#